data_3e1679e38be69404a788d54f3b089b78
#
_entry.id   3e1679e38be69404a788d54f3b089b78
#
_cell.length_a   1.000
_cell.length_b   1.000
_cell.length_c   1.000
_cell.angle_alpha   90.00
_cell.angle_beta   90.00
_cell.angle_gamma   90.00
#
_symmetry.space_group_name_H-M   'P 1'
#
loop_
_entity.id
_entity.type
_entity.pdbx_description
1 polymer ?
#
loop_
_entity_poly.entity_id
_entity_poly.type
_entity_poly.pdbx_seq_one_letter_code
_entity_poly.pdbx_strand_id
1 'polypeptide(L)'
;MTLANRMMNLGTETAFEVLAKARALEAQGQDIIHLEIGEPDFGTPQHIVDAGVNALRDGYTHYGPTPGLPELREAIARNSQLVRGIKTEPENVVVTPGAKPIMFYVLLALGEPGVEVIYPNPGFPIYESMIKFSGAVPVPMQLQEETGYHPDLDLLPSLITNNTRLIILNSPENPCGSNLSHAELEKIANIVRQHQNLYIMSDEIYKDILYTDSHNSIAAMPGMSERTIILDGFSKSYAMTGWRLGYGIMPSELVPHITRLAVNSVSCAASFSQIAAVAALEGPQDDVEAMVTEFAIRRTLISEGLRSIPNINCPEPEGAFYAFPSIKNLGLTSSEFEDRSLREAGVALLAGNAFGEFGEGYVRLSYANSQENIQKAIERLDKFVRSL
;
A
#
# COMPACT_ATOMS: atom_id res chain seq x y z
N MET A 1 33.19 -6.31 -10.16
CA MET A 1 32.30 -7.19 -9.35
C MET A 1 31.18 -7.67 -10.26
N THR A 2 30.88 -8.97 -10.30
CA THR A 2 29.78 -9.51 -11.11
C THR A 2 28.60 -9.79 -10.18
N LEU A 3 27.48 -9.11 -10.40
CA LEU A 3 26.23 -9.30 -9.62
C LEU A 3 25.46 -10.51 -10.16
N ALA A 4 24.61 -11.12 -9.32
CA ALA A 4 23.66 -12.12 -9.77
C ALA A 4 22.64 -11.48 -10.74
N ASN A 5 22.27 -12.20 -11.80
CA ASN A 5 21.38 -11.67 -12.86
C ASN A 5 20.04 -11.15 -12.31
N ARG A 6 19.49 -11.78 -11.25
CA ARG A 6 18.24 -11.34 -10.63
C ARG A 6 18.30 -9.92 -10.08
N MET A 7 19.48 -9.38 -9.76
CA MET A 7 19.63 -8.00 -9.28
C MET A 7 19.28 -6.96 -10.34
N MET A 8 19.38 -7.33 -11.62
CA MET A 8 18.98 -6.45 -12.73
C MET A 8 17.46 -6.34 -12.88
N ASN A 9 16.72 -7.25 -12.25
CA ASN A 9 15.25 -7.29 -12.26
C ASN A 9 14.64 -6.58 -11.04
N LEU A 10 15.46 -6.13 -10.10
CA LEU A 10 14.99 -5.44 -8.89
C LEU A 10 14.84 -3.95 -9.16
N GLY A 11 13.62 -3.46 -9.10
CA GLY A 11 13.30 -2.03 -9.18
C GLY A 11 13.39 -1.34 -7.81
N THR A 12 12.99 -0.08 -7.76
CA THR A 12 13.00 0.76 -6.56
C THR A 12 11.74 1.61 -6.46
N GLU A 13 11.58 2.30 -5.33
CA GLU A 13 10.56 3.34 -5.17
C GLU A 13 11.17 4.70 -5.51
N THR A 14 10.65 5.35 -6.55
CA THR A 14 11.12 6.67 -7.01
C THR A 14 10.81 7.80 -6.04
N ALA A 15 9.87 7.60 -5.10
CA ALA A 15 9.48 8.60 -4.10
C ALA A 15 10.68 9.16 -3.32
N PHE A 16 11.63 8.29 -2.94
CA PHE A 16 12.84 8.73 -2.22
C PHE A 16 13.82 9.47 -3.12
N GLU A 17 13.83 9.21 -4.42
CA GLU A 17 14.65 9.95 -5.38
C GLU A 17 14.09 11.37 -5.59
N VAL A 18 12.76 11.50 -5.71
CA VAL A 18 12.09 12.80 -5.80
C VAL A 18 12.28 13.59 -4.51
N LEU A 19 12.14 12.95 -3.33
CA LEU A 19 12.43 13.58 -2.04
C LEU A 19 13.87 14.12 -1.97
N ALA A 20 14.85 13.36 -2.45
CA ALA A 20 16.24 13.81 -2.45
C ALA A 20 16.44 15.02 -3.38
N LYS A 21 15.80 15.05 -4.56
CA LYS A 21 15.81 16.21 -5.46
C LYS A 21 15.13 17.43 -4.82
N ALA A 22 13.96 17.24 -4.18
CA ALA A 22 13.23 18.30 -3.49
C ALA A 22 14.07 18.94 -2.38
N ARG A 23 14.68 18.13 -1.50
CA ARG A 23 15.59 18.60 -0.44
C ARG A 23 16.81 19.35 -0.97
N ALA A 24 17.34 18.94 -2.13
CA ALA A 24 18.45 19.66 -2.75
C ALA A 24 18.05 21.07 -3.23
N LEU A 25 16.80 21.26 -3.69
CA LEU A 25 16.25 22.57 -4.06
C LEU A 25 15.93 23.42 -2.82
N GLU A 26 15.40 22.83 -1.76
CA GLU A 26 15.20 23.50 -0.46
C GLU A 26 16.52 24.01 0.11
N ALA A 27 17.61 23.24 0.02
CA ALA A 27 18.93 23.66 0.44
C ALA A 27 19.47 24.88 -0.36
N GLN A 28 18.90 25.17 -1.54
CA GLN A 28 19.17 26.36 -2.35
C GLN A 28 18.19 27.51 -2.06
N GLY A 29 17.31 27.37 -1.07
CA GLY A 29 16.35 28.38 -0.64
C GLY A 29 15.02 28.37 -1.39
N GLN A 30 14.72 27.31 -2.13
CA GLN A 30 13.40 27.17 -2.76
C GLN A 30 12.36 26.67 -1.76
N ASP A 31 11.12 27.16 -1.88
CA ASP A 31 9.98 26.73 -1.07
C ASP A 31 9.27 25.57 -1.81
N ILE A 32 9.45 24.34 -1.33
CA ILE A 32 8.91 23.13 -1.93
C ILE A 32 7.76 22.57 -1.08
N ILE A 33 6.67 22.19 -1.72
CA ILE A 33 5.56 21.48 -1.09
C ILE A 33 5.68 19.98 -1.43
N HIS A 34 5.78 19.16 -0.41
CA HIS A 34 5.99 17.71 -0.52
C HIS A 34 4.66 16.95 -0.60
N LEU A 35 4.34 16.39 -1.76
CA LEU A 35 3.20 15.51 -1.99
C LEU A 35 3.64 14.16 -2.60
N GLU A 36 4.95 13.86 -2.60
CA GLU A 36 5.52 12.62 -3.15
C GLU A 36 5.55 11.47 -2.16
N ILE A 37 5.61 11.77 -0.85
CA ILE A 37 5.78 10.73 0.18
C ILE A 37 4.44 10.19 0.66
N GLY A 38 4.32 8.87 0.70
CA GLY A 38 3.14 8.15 1.19
C GLY A 38 3.23 7.80 2.67
N GLU A 39 3.24 8.80 3.55
CA GLU A 39 3.34 8.65 5.00
C GLU A 39 2.32 9.56 5.68
N PRO A 40 1.52 9.09 6.67
CA PRO A 40 0.67 9.97 7.46
C PRO A 40 1.52 11.05 8.15
N ASP A 41 1.07 12.30 8.07
CA ASP A 41 1.70 13.46 8.71
C ASP A 41 1.28 13.65 10.18
N PHE A 42 0.55 12.69 10.72
CA PHE A 42 0.13 12.62 12.12
C PHE A 42 1.17 11.89 12.97
N GLY A 43 1.22 12.23 14.26
CA GLY A 43 2.00 11.44 15.23
C GLY A 43 1.28 10.14 15.59
N THR A 44 2.06 9.14 16.00
CA THR A 44 1.52 7.92 16.61
C THR A 44 0.67 8.29 17.84
N PRO A 45 -0.55 7.74 18.03
CA PRO A 45 -1.39 7.99 19.19
C PRO A 45 -0.65 7.80 20.53
N GLN A 46 -0.88 8.69 21.49
CA GLN A 46 -0.08 8.76 22.71
C GLN A 46 -0.13 7.47 23.54
N HIS A 47 -1.30 6.81 23.63
CA HIS A 47 -1.42 5.54 24.36
C HIS A 47 -0.54 4.42 23.78
N ILE A 48 -0.32 4.42 22.46
CA ILE A 48 0.58 3.48 21.76
C ILE A 48 2.03 3.81 22.09
N VAL A 49 2.39 5.11 22.08
CA VAL A 49 3.73 5.59 22.45
C VAL A 49 4.05 5.19 23.89
N ASP A 50 3.12 5.42 24.82
CA ASP A 50 3.29 5.08 26.24
C ASP A 50 3.46 3.57 26.44
N ALA A 51 2.69 2.74 25.73
CA ALA A 51 2.84 1.29 25.75
C ALA A 51 4.24 0.84 25.26
N GLY A 52 4.75 1.46 24.20
CA GLY A 52 6.09 1.17 23.68
C GLY A 52 7.21 1.59 24.66
N VAL A 53 7.07 2.75 25.28
CA VAL A 53 8.01 3.26 26.31
C VAL A 53 8.00 2.32 27.52
N ASN A 54 6.84 1.89 27.99
CA ASN A 54 6.72 0.95 29.09
C ASN A 54 7.31 -0.40 28.74
N ALA A 55 7.05 -0.93 27.54
CA ALA A 55 7.65 -2.17 27.07
C ALA A 55 9.19 -2.12 27.09
N LEU A 56 9.80 -0.99 26.69
CA LEU A 56 11.26 -0.82 26.80
C LEU A 56 11.74 -0.87 28.26
N ARG A 57 11.00 -0.22 29.18
CA ARG A 57 11.32 -0.22 30.63
C ARG A 57 11.15 -1.62 31.25
N ASP A 58 10.17 -2.38 30.76
CA ASP A 58 9.86 -3.73 31.23
C ASP A 58 10.78 -4.81 30.62
N GLY A 59 11.75 -4.40 29.78
CA GLY A 59 12.79 -5.27 29.27
C GLY A 59 12.43 -6.03 27.98
N TYR A 60 11.45 -5.58 27.22
CA TYR A 60 11.14 -6.13 25.86
C TYR A 60 12.21 -5.71 24.84
N THR A 61 13.50 -5.96 25.17
CA THR A 61 14.68 -5.59 24.38
C THR A 61 15.45 -6.79 23.84
N HIS A 62 14.96 -7.99 24.06
CA HIS A 62 15.55 -9.23 23.61
C HIS A 62 14.82 -9.80 22.38
N TYR A 63 15.46 -10.79 21.73
CA TYR A 63 14.82 -11.55 20.66
C TYR A 63 13.55 -12.22 21.14
N GLY A 64 12.48 -12.04 20.37
CA GLY A 64 11.22 -12.76 20.52
C GLY A 64 11.10 -13.94 19.54
N PRO A 65 9.97 -14.66 19.58
CA PRO A 65 9.64 -15.67 18.58
C PRO A 65 9.59 -15.06 17.17
N THR A 66 10.15 -15.74 16.18
CA THR A 66 10.19 -15.24 14.80
C THR A 66 8.80 -14.92 14.23
N PRO A 67 7.75 -15.73 14.41
CA PRO A 67 6.42 -15.39 13.88
C PRO A 67 5.73 -14.27 14.66
N GLY A 68 6.33 -13.73 15.71
CA GLY A 68 5.80 -12.67 16.56
C GLY A 68 5.45 -13.15 17.97
N LEU A 69 5.33 -12.19 18.88
CA LEU A 69 4.91 -12.45 20.25
C LEU A 69 3.48 -13.02 20.28
N PRO A 70 3.21 -14.02 21.15
CA PRO A 70 1.87 -14.60 21.27
C PRO A 70 0.79 -13.56 21.49
N GLU A 71 1.03 -12.57 22.35
CA GLU A 71 0.10 -11.50 22.70
C GLU A 71 -0.34 -10.71 21.48
N LEU A 72 0.60 -10.36 20.58
CA LEU A 72 0.28 -9.63 19.37
C LEU A 72 -0.44 -10.51 18.34
N ARG A 73 0.00 -11.76 18.17
CA ARG A 73 -0.65 -12.70 17.23
C ARG A 73 -2.11 -12.96 17.64
N GLU A 74 -2.38 -13.10 18.93
CA GLU A 74 -3.73 -13.22 19.49
C GLU A 74 -4.55 -11.94 19.27
N ALA A 75 -3.96 -10.77 19.52
CA ALA A 75 -4.65 -9.49 19.28
C ALA A 75 -4.99 -9.30 17.79
N ILE A 76 -4.08 -9.65 16.87
CA ILE A 76 -4.33 -9.63 15.43
C ILE A 76 -5.47 -10.59 15.05
N ALA A 77 -5.48 -11.81 15.61
CA ALA A 77 -6.52 -12.79 15.34
C ALA A 77 -7.90 -12.30 15.81
N ARG A 78 -7.99 -11.72 17.02
CA ARG A 78 -9.23 -11.08 17.53
C ARG A 78 -9.66 -9.90 16.64
N ASN A 79 -8.75 -9.00 16.31
CA ASN A 79 -9.04 -7.84 15.46
C ASN A 79 -9.52 -8.28 14.07
N SER A 80 -8.91 -9.31 13.48
CA SER A 80 -9.32 -9.84 12.18
C SER A 80 -10.78 -10.35 12.18
N GLN A 81 -11.22 -10.97 13.28
CA GLN A 81 -12.63 -11.37 13.43
C GLN A 81 -13.56 -10.15 13.53
N LEU A 82 -13.14 -9.11 14.22
CA LEU A 82 -13.96 -7.90 14.42
C LEU A 82 -14.08 -7.07 13.12
N VAL A 83 -12.94 -6.86 12.43
CA VAL A 83 -12.88 -5.91 11.30
C VAL A 83 -13.21 -6.59 9.97
N ARG A 84 -12.82 -7.86 9.79
CA ARG A 84 -13.00 -8.60 8.53
C ARG A 84 -14.07 -9.67 8.57
N GLY A 85 -14.54 -10.04 9.76
CA GLY A 85 -15.49 -11.15 9.92
C GLY A 85 -14.90 -12.55 9.67
N ILE A 86 -13.58 -12.68 9.65
CA ILE A 86 -12.90 -13.96 9.40
C ILE A 86 -12.37 -14.59 10.70
N LYS A 87 -12.64 -15.88 10.87
CA LYS A 87 -12.02 -16.64 11.95
C LYS A 87 -10.54 -16.87 11.63
N THR A 88 -9.67 -16.32 12.46
CA THR A 88 -8.22 -16.45 12.35
C THR A 88 -7.67 -17.05 13.65
N GLU A 89 -6.84 -18.07 13.52
CA GLU A 89 -6.10 -18.60 14.69
C GLU A 89 -4.75 -17.85 14.80
N PRO A 90 -4.20 -17.62 15.99
CA PRO A 90 -2.90 -16.97 16.17
C PRO A 90 -1.77 -17.62 15.35
N GLU A 91 -1.87 -18.94 15.12
CA GLU A 91 -0.93 -19.74 14.32
C GLU A 91 -0.90 -19.33 12.85
N ASN A 92 -1.96 -18.69 12.34
CA ASN A 92 -2.02 -18.17 10.96
C ASN A 92 -1.29 -16.84 10.78
N VAL A 93 -0.82 -16.20 11.86
CA VAL A 93 -0.25 -14.87 11.86
C VAL A 93 1.29 -14.94 11.88
N VAL A 94 1.92 -14.16 10.98
CA VAL A 94 3.36 -13.91 10.98
C VAL A 94 3.61 -12.41 11.03
N VAL A 95 4.29 -11.95 12.06
CA VAL A 95 4.66 -10.55 12.29
C VAL A 95 6.05 -10.27 11.70
N THR A 96 6.21 -9.13 11.05
CA THR A 96 7.47 -8.73 10.40
C THR A 96 7.81 -7.25 10.64
N PRO A 97 9.09 -6.82 10.43
CA PRO A 97 9.48 -5.42 10.49
C PRO A 97 8.87 -4.59 9.34
N GLY A 98 7.60 -4.18 9.48
CA GLY A 98 6.77 -3.59 8.44
C GLY A 98 6.09 -4.66 7.59
N ALA A 99 5.12 -4.26 6.76
CA ALA A 99 4.32 -5.18 5.94
C ALA A 99 5.08 -5.72 4.69
N LYS A 100 6.00 -4.94 4.12
CA LYS A 100 6.74 -5.31 2.90
C LYS A 100 7.42 -6.70 2.96
N PRO A 101 8.06 -7.14 4.07
CA PRO A 101 8.65 -8.47 4.12
C PRO A 101 7.64 -9.60 3.88
N ILE A 102 6.38 -9.46 4.27
CA ILE A 102 5.34 -10.46 3.98
C ILE A 102 5.19 -10.65 2.46
N MET A 103 5.02 -9.54 1.71
CA MET A 103 4.95 -9.59 0.25
C MET A 103 6.21 -10.23 -0.35
N PHE A 104 7.39 -9.80 0.12
CA PHE A 104 8.68 -10.31 -0.33
C PHE A 104 8.77 -11.83 -0.14
N TYR A 105 8.40 -12.32 1.04
CA TYR A 105 8.46 -13.75 1.37
C TYR A 105 7.41 -14.56 0.61
N VAL A 106 6.19 -14.03 0.45
CA VAL A 106 5.13 -14.70 -0.33
C VAL A 106 5.57 -14.86 -1.79
N LEU A 107 6.12 -13.80 -2.40
CA LEU A 107 6.60 -13.88 -3.77
C LEU A 107 7.84 -14.77 -3.93
N LEU A 108 8.71 -14.89 -2.92
CA LEU A 108 9.79 -15.87 -2.92
C LEU A 108 9.32 -17.30 -2.69
N ALA A 109 8.24 -17.49 -1.93
CA ALA A 109 7.72 -18.83 -1.64
C ALA A 109 6.87 -19.40 -2.78
N LEU A 110 6.15 -18.55 -3.51
CA LEU A 110 5.22 -18.95 -4.57
C LEU A 110 5.73 -18.68 -5.99
N GLY A 111 6.64 -17.71 -6.15
CA GLY A 111 7.18 -17.30 -7.46
C GLY A 111 8.41 -18.15 -7.84
N GLU A 112 8.45 -18.57 -9.11
CA GLU A 112 9.57 -19.26 -9.74
C GLU A 112 9.50 -19.08 -11.26
N PRO A 113 10.55 -19.39 -12.04
CA PRO A 113 10.52 -19.26 -13.49
C PRO A 113 9.34 -20.01 -14.13
N GLY A 114 8.55 -19.29 -14.92
CA GLY A 114 7.35 -19.81 -15.61
C GLY A 114 6.06 -19.66 -14.83
N VAL A 115 6.11 -19.31 -13.54
CA VAL A 115 4.91 -18.96 -12.77
C VAL A 115 4.47 -17.53 -13.11
N GLU A 116 3.18 -17.34 -13.27
CA GLU A 116 2.57 -16.04 -13.51
C GLU A 116 1.93 -15.48 -12.24
N VAL A 117 2.10 -14.18 -12.03
CA VAL A 117 1.47 -13.42 -10.94
C VAL A 117 0.73 -12.24 -11.51
N ILE A 118 -0.58 -12.21 -11.32
CA ILE A 118 -1.44 -11.08 -11.71
C ILE A 118 -1.33 -10.00 -10.63
N TYR A 119 -1.18 -8.73 -11.04
CA TYR A 119 -1.04 -7.60 -10.13
C TYR A 119 -1.72 -6.35 -10.69
N PRO A 120 -2.21 -5.40 -9.83
CA PRO A 120 -2.82 -4.15 -10.29
C PRO A 120 -1.78 -3.26 -10.97
N ASN A 121 -2.16 -2.65 -12.10
CA ASN A 121 -1.32 -1.70 -12.83
C ASN A 121 -2.22 -0.59 -13.43
N PRO A 122 -2.05 0.70 -13.05
CA PRO A 122 -1.06 1.18 -12.07
C PRO A 122 -1.18 0.49 -10.71
N GLY A 123 -0.07 0.34 -9.99
CA GLY A 123 -0.05 -0.31 -8.68
C GLY A 123 1.26 -0.04 -7.94
N PHE A 124 1.33 -0.43 -6.67
CA PHE A 124 2.51 -0.19 -5.86
C PHE A 124 3.76 -0.80 -6.52
N PRO A 125 4.82 -0.01 -6.80
CA PRO A 125 5.93 -0.41 -7.69
C PRO A 125 6.65 -1.70 -7.27
N ILE A 126 6.60 -2.01 -5.97
CA ILE A 126 7.30 -3.17 -5.42
C ILE A 126 6.63 -4.48 -5.84
N TYR A 127 5.35 -4.49 -6.22
CA TYR A 127 4.71 -5.73 -6.72
C TYR A 127 5.44 -6.25 -7.95
N GLU A 128 5.50 -5.47 -9.01
CA GLU A 128 6.16 -5.86 -10.26
C GLU A 128 7.65 -6.17 -10.06
N SER A 129 8.33 -5.31 -9.29
CA SER A 129 9.74 -5.49 -8.95
C SER A 129 10.00 -6.84 -8.29
N MET A 130 9.20 -7.22 -7.30
CA MET A 130 9.38 -8.46 -6.56
C MET A 130 8.94 -9.69 -7.35
N ILE A 131 7.90 -9.59 -8.18
CA ILE A 131 7.52 -10.65 -9.10
C ILE A 131 8.71 -10.99 -10.02
N LYS A 132 9.28 -9.99 -10.68
CA LYS A 132 10.46 -10.16 -11.55
C LYS A 132 11.68 -10.69 -10.80
N PHE A 133 11.92 -10.21 -9.58
CA PHE A 133 13.04 -10.65 -8.74
C PHE A 133 12.92 -12.13 -8.34
N SER A 134 11.71 -12.62 -8.07
CA SER A 134 11.44 -14.03 -7.76
C SER A 134 11.64 -14.95 -8.95
N GLY A 135 11.73 -14.41 -10.16
CA GLY A 135 11.80 -15.13 -11.43
C GLY A 135 10.44 -15.39 -12.06
N ALA A 136 9.34 -15.02 -11.40
CA ALA A 136 8.00 -15.15 -11.93
C ALA A 136 7.71 -14.10 -13.03
N VAL A 137 6.67 -14.33 -13.80
CA VAL A 137 6.21 -13.47 -14.89
C VAL A 137 5.11 -12.53 -14.34
N PRO A 138 5.31 -11.21 -14.39
CA PRO A 138 4.27 -10.26 -14.02
C PRO A 138 3.19 -10.20 -15.11
N VAL A 139 1.92 -10.30 -14.70
CA VAL A 139 0.76 -10.16 -15.58
C VAL A 139 -0.06 -8.96 -15.08
N PRO A 140 -0.02 -7.81 -15.77
CA PRO A 140 -0.71 -6.61 -15.31
C PRO A 140 -2.23 -6.74 -15.47
N MET A 141 -2.96 -6.45 -14.39
CA MET A 141 -4.39 -6.23 -14.38
C MET A 141 -4.62 -4.73 -14.46
N GLN A 142 -5.03 -4.23 -15.62
CA GLN A 142 -5.17 -2.80 -15.86
C GLN A 142 -6.28 -2.19 -15.02
N LEU A 143 -5.96 -1.09 -14.33
CA LEU A 143 -6.92 -0.20 -13.67
C LEU A 143 -7.14 1.03 -14.56
N GLN A 144 -8.40 1.36 -14.85
CA GLN A 144 -8.75 2.41 -15.80
C GLN A 144 -9.43 3.59 -15.10
N GLU A 145 -9.08 4.80 -15.52
CA GLU A 145 -9.67 6.05 -15.01
C GLU A 145 -11.19 6.07 -15.22
N GLU A 146 -11.66 5.58 -16.37
CA GLU A 146 -13.07 5.57 -16.77
C GLU A 146 -13.95 4.74 -15.84
N THR A 147 -13.36 3.77 -15.14
CA THR A 147 -14.04 2.93 -14.13
C THR A 147 -13.70 3.38 -12.70
N GLY A 148 -13.11 4.57 -12.50
CA GLY A 148 -12.64 5.00 -11.18
C GLY A 148 -11.47 4.18 -10.65
N TYR A 149 -10.67 3.59 -11.53
CA TYR A 149 -9.57 2.68 -11.26
C TYR A 149 -9.99 1.33 -10.64
N HIS A 150 -11.23 0.91 -10.86
CA HIS A 150 -11.64 -0.46 -10.59
C HIS A 150 -11.20 -1.39 -11.73
N PRO A 151 -10.79 -2.63 -11.44
CA PRO A 151 -10.40 -3.59 -12.47
C PRO A 151 -11.60 -4.03 -13.33
N ASP A 152 -11.38 -4.23 -14.62
CA ASP A 152 -12.37 -4.90 -15.47
C ASP A 152 -12.35 -6.40 -15.17
N LEU A 153 -13.28 -6.83 -14.33
CA LEU A 153 -13.40 -8.22 -13.90
C LEU A 153 -13.94 -9.16 -14.97
N ASP A 154 -14.44 -8.64 -16.09
CA ASP A 154 -14.81 -9.49 -17.24
C ASP A 154 -13.57 -9.94 -18.02
N LEU A 155 -12.48 -9.17 -17.93
CA LEU A 155 -11.20 -9.53 -18.52
C LEU A 155 -10.35 -10.44 -17.61
N LEU A 156 -10.59 -10.45 -16.29
CA LEU A 156 -9.77 -11.21 -15.35
C LEU A 156 -9.64 -12.71 -15.71
N PRO A 157 -10.70 -13.43 -16.14
CA PRO A 157 -10.56 -14.83 -16.57
C PRO A 157 -9.59 -15.04 -17.72
N SER A 158 -9.44 -14.04 -18.61
CA SER A 158 -8.52 -14.14 -19.76
C SER A 158 -7.04 -13.95 -19.37
N LEU A 159 -6.77 -13.35 -18.21
CA LEU A 159 -5.43 -13.20 -17.66
C LEU A 159 -4.95 -14.46 -16.92
N ILE A 160 -5.87 -15.36 -16.57
CA ILE A 160 -5.54 -16.56 -15.79
C ILE A 160 -5.21 -17.71 -16.74
N THR A 161 -4.02 -18.27 -16.55
CA THR A 161 -3.58 -19.49 -17.27
C THR A 161 -3.29 -20.63 -16.29
N ASN A 162 -2.88 -21.79 -16.81
CA ASN A 162 -2.42 -22.90 -15.95
C ASN A 162 -1.15 -22.59 -15.15
N ASN A 163 -0.43 -21.52 -15.51
CA ASN A 163 0.79 -21.08 -14.83
C ASN A 163 0.51 -20.00 -13.78
N THR A 164 -0.69 -19.43 -13.77
CA THR A 164 -1.07 -18.38 -12.81
C THR A 164 -1.22 -18.98 -11.42
N ARG A 165 -0.43 -18.49 -10.47
CA ARG A 165 -0.41 -19.00 -9.08
C ARG A 165 -0.91 -17.99 -8.07
N LEU A 166 -0.78 -16.69 -8.34
CA LEU A 166 -1.11 -15.63 -7.41
C LEU A 166 -1.80 -14.48 -8.12
N ILE A 167 -2.82 -13.91 -7.48
CA ILE A 167 -3.37 -12.60 -7.81
C ILE A 167 -3.09 -11.68 -6.63
N ILE A 168 -2.49 -10.53 -6.90
CA ILE A 168 -2.32 -9.45 -5.92
C ILE A 168 -3.50 -8.50 -6.04
N LEU A 169 -4.16 -8.23 -4.93
CA LEU A 169 -5.17 -7.19 -4.78
C LEU A 169 -4.63 -6.16 -3.79
N ASN A 170 -4.88 -4.88 -4.04
CA ASN A 170 -4.62 -3.81 -3.09
C ASN A 170 -5.91 -2.99 -2.93
N SER A 171 -6.48 -2.98 -1.74
CA SER A 171 -7.76 -2.30 -1.48
C SER A 171 -7.83 -1.83 -0.02
N PRO A 172 -7.89 -0.51 0.20
CA PRO A 172 -7.78 0.60 -0.75
C PRO A 172 -6.43 0.65 -1.48
N GLU A 173 -6.47 1.10 -2.73
CA GLU A 173 -5.37 0.97 -3.67
C GLU A 173 -4.39 2.15 -3.61
N ASN A 174 -3.11 1.89 -3.81
CA ASN A 174 -2.03 2.86 -4.04
C ASN A 174 -1.44 2.61 -5.44
N PRO A 175 -1.55 3.55 -6.41
CA PRO A 175 -1.70 5.01 -6.23
C PRO A 175 -3.10 5.59 -6.41
N CYS A 176 -4.11 4.82 -6.81
CA CYS A 176 -5.34 5.38 -7.39
C CYS A 176 -6.45 5.68 -6.37
N GLY A 177 -6.38 5.08 -5.18
CA GLY A 177 -7.36 5.30 -4.11
C GLY A 177 -8.68 4.55 -4.29
N SER A 178 -8.82 3.65 -5.25
CA SER A 178 -10.03 2.83 -5.42
C SER A 178 -10.18 1.79 -4.29
N ASN A 179 -11.41 1.40 -3.98
CA ASN A 179 -11.72 0.41 -2.96
C ASN A 179 -12.67 -0.65 -3.51
N LEU A 180 -12.26 -1.91 -3.53
CA LEU A 180 -13.04 -3.00 -4.08
C LEU A 180 -14.34 -3.22 -3.30
N SER A 181 -15.46 -3.14 -3.99
CA SER A 181 -16.78 -3.38 -3.43
C SER A 181 -16.98 -4.86 -3.11
N HIS A 182 -17.97 -5.15 -2.25
CA HIS A 182 -18.35 -6.53 -1.92
C HIS A 182 -18.71 -7.34 -3.19
N ALA A 183 -19.42 -6.75 -4.15
CA ALA A 183 -19.80 -7.41 -5.38
C ALA A 183 -18.60 -7.76 -6.27
N GLU A 184 -17.60 -6.89 -6.34
CA GLU A 184 -16.35 -7.16 -7.06
C GLU A 184 -15.56 -8.28 -6.41
N LEU A 185 -15.42 -8.25 -5.07
CA LEU A 185 -14.77 -9.31 -4.33
C LEU A 185 -15.47 -10.65 -4.48
N GLU A 186 -16.80 -10.68 -4.49
CA GLU A 186 -17.58 -11.90 -4.76
C GLU A 186 -17.32 -12.42 -6.18
N LYS A 187 -17.26 -11.53 -7.19
CA LYS A 187 -16.93 -11.89 -8.57
C LYS A 187 -15.52 -12.46 -8.68
N ILE A 188 -14.52 -11.82 -8.04
CA ILE A 188 -13.15 -12.33 -7.98
C ILE A 188 -13.11 -13.69 -7.29
N ALA A 189 -13.78 -13.86 -6.16
CA ALA A 189 -13.85 -15.14 -5.45
C ALA A 189 -14.48 -16.26 -6.30
N ASN A 190 -15.52 -15.93 -7.05
CA ASN A 190 -16.16 -16.88 -7.99
C ASN A 190 -15.19 -17.35 -9.08
N ILE A 191 -14.37 -16.44 -9.62
CA ILE A 191 -13.34 -16.77 -10.61
C ILE A 191 -12.26 -17.65 -9.97
N VAL A 192 -11.69 -17.23 -8.84
CA VAL A 192 -10.58 -17.94 -8.17
C VAL A 192 -10.97 -19.36 -7.74
N ARG A 193 -12.22 -19.58 -7.31
CA ARG A 193 -12.72 -20.91 -6.92
C ARG A 193 -12.68 -21.93 -8.05
N GLN A 194 -12.67 -21.49 -9.31
CA GLN A 194 -12.57 -22.37 -10.48
C GLN A 194 -11.13 -22.89 -10.71
N HIS A 195 -10.13 -22.31 -10.02
CA HIS A 195 -8.73 -22.64 -10.19
C HIS A 195 -8.13 -23.17 -8.88
N GLN A 196 -7.80 -24.47 -8.87
CA GLN A 196 -7.42 -25.18 -7.62
C GLN A 196 -6.16 -24.63 -6.95
N ASN A 197 -5.15 -24.18 -7.71
CA ASN A 197 -3.85 -23.76 -7.23
C ASN A 197 -3.64 -22.23 -7.27
N LEU A 198 -4.73 -21.47 -7.38
CA LEU A 198 -4.68 -20.02 -7.44
C LEU A 198 -4.93 -19.44 -6.06
N TYR A 199 -3.98 -18.61 -5.61
CA TYR A 199 -4.02 -17.89 -4.33
C TYR A 199 -4.23 -16.40 -4.55
N ILE A 200 -4.65 -15.70 -3.50
CA ILE A 200 -4.71 -14.24 -3.45
C ILE A 200 -3.77 -13.71 -2.40
N MET A 201 -3.02 -12.67 -2.71
CA MET A 201 -2.41 -11.77 -1.73
C MET A 201 -3.23 -10.49 -1.69
N SER A 202 -3.91 -10.25 -0.57
CA SER A 202 -4.73 -9.07 -0.33
C SER A 202 -3.93 -8.08 0.51
N ASP A 203 -3.45 -7.01 -0.11
CA ASP A 203 -2.80 -5.90 0.58
C ASP A 203 -3.88 -4.95 1.09
N GLU A 204 -4.11 -4.97 2.38
CA GLU A 204 -5.15 -4.24 3.09
C GLU A 204 -4.58 -3.16 4.02
N ILE A 205 -3.35 -2.69 3.74
CA ILE A 205 -2.61 -1.75 4.59
C ILE A 205 -3.35 -0.42 4.82
N TYR A 206 -4.29 -0.06 3.94
CA TYR A 206 -5.11 1.15 4.04
C TYR A 206 -6.54 0.89 4.51
N LYS A 207 -6.88 -0.30 4.99
CA LYS A 207 -8.25 -0.74 5.33
C LYS A 207 -9.04 0.20 6.24
N ASP A 208 -8.36 0.92 7.14
CA ASP A 208 -8.99 1.84 8.08
C ASP A 208 -9.08 3.28 7.53
N ILE A 209 -8.43 3.57 6.40
CA ILE A 209 -8.46 4.89 5.76
C ILE A 209 -9.41 4.82 4.58
N LEU A 210 -10.70 4.88 4.88
CA LEU A 210 -11.80 4.74 3.95
C LEU A 210 -12.73 5.94 4.01
N TYR A 211 -13.30 6.26 2.88
CA TYR A 211 -14.31 7.31 2.70
C TYR A 211 -15.63 6.77 2.18
N THR A 212 -15.70 5.46 2.00
CA THR A 212 -16.88 4.67 1.68
C THR A 212 -17.35 3.89 2.91
N ASP A 213 -18.52 3.25 2.84
CA ASP A 213 -19.23 2.73 4.01
C ASP A 213 -18.48 1.62 4.80
N SER A 214 -17.64 0.80 4.17
CA SER A 214 -16.90 -0.27 4.86
C SER A 214 -15.76 -0.84 4.05
N HIS A 215 -14.75 -1.38 4.76
CA HIS A 215 -13.76 -2.28 4.18
C HIS A 215 -14.37 -3.68 4.00
N ASN A 216 -14.15 -4.25 2.82
CA ASN A 216 -14.48 -5.64 2.54
C ASN A 216 -13.19 -6.43 2.29
N SER A 217 -13.00 -7.55 2.96
CA SER A 217 -11.86 -8.44 2.72
C SER A 217 -12.28 -9.62 1.84
N ILE A 218 -11.49 -9.92 0.82
CA ILE A 218 -11.69 -11.12 -0.02
C ILE A 218 -11.64 -12.40 0.81
N ALA A 219 -10.87 -12.40 1.92
CA ALA A 219 -10.77 -13.56 2.82
C ALA A 219 -12.09 -13.90 3.52
N ALA A 220 -13.04 -12.94 3.61
CA ALA A 220 -14.37 -13.17 4.16
C ALA A 220 -15.32 -13.84 3.17
N MET A 221 -14.99 -13.88 1.89
CA MET A 221 -15.81 -14.56 0.89
C MET A 221 -15.77 -16.07 1.11
N PRO A 222 -16.89 -16.79 0.92
CA PRO A 222 -16.95 -18.24 1.14
C PRO A 222 -15.83 -19.00 0.41
N GLY A 223 -15.04 -19.81 1.14
CA GLY A 223 -13.95 -20.62 0.60
C GLY A 223 -12.69 -19.86 0.20
N MET A 224 -12.58 -18.58 0.61
CA MET A 224 -11.41 -17.76 0.27
C MET A 224 -10.39 -17.64 1.41
N SER A 225 -10.77 -17.82 2.67
CA SER A 225 -9.86 -17.76 3.81
C SER A 225 -8.66 -18.72 3.69
N GLU A 226 -8.89 -19.91 3.10
CA GLU A 226 -7.86 -20.94 2.90
C GLU A 226 -6.96 -20.68 1.68
N ARG A 227 -7.24 -19.62 0.92
CA ARG A 227 -6.51 -19.25 -0.32
C ARG A 227 -6.02 -17.81 -0.32
N THR A 228 -6.25 -17.08 0.77
CA THR A 228 -5.88 -15.68 0.88
C THR A 228 -4.74 -15.50 1.86
N ILE A 229 -3.74 -14.74 1.42
CA ILE A 229 -2.71 -14.16 2.25
C ILE A 229 -3.06 -12.69 2.44
N ILE A 230 -3.47 -12.29 3.63
CA ILE A 230 -3.68 -10.89 3.97
C ILE A 230 -2.33 -10.30 4.34
N LEU A 231 -2.00 -9.15 3.75
CA LEU A 231 -0.90 -8.29 4.12
C LEU A 231 -1.47 -7.04 4.76
N ASP A 232 -1.06 -6.74 5.98
CA ASP A 232 -1.53 -5.58 6.73
C ASP A 232 -0.46 -5.09 7.71
N GLY A 233 -0.72 -4.00 8.43
CA GLY A 233 0.23 -3.48 9.40
C GLY A 233 -0.25 -2.20 10.07
N PHE A 234 0.66 -1.61 10.83
CA PHE A 234 0.36 -0.48 11.70
C PHE A 234 0.80 0.87 11.11
N SER A 235 1.54 0.82 10.00
CA SER A 235 2.20 1.99 9.44
C SER A 235 1.25 3.12 9.06
N LYS A 236 0.05 2.79 8.53
CA LYS A 236 -0.87 3.77 7.96
C LYS A 236 -1.99 4.12 8.94
N SER A 237 -2.75 3.13 9.40
CA SER A 237 -3.89 3.31 10.31
C SER A 237 -3.50 3.98 11.62
N TYR A 238 -2.31 3.70 12.13
CA TYR A 238 -1.85 4.19 13.43
C TYR A 238 -0.67 5.16 13.35
N ALA A 239 -0.34 5.68 12.16
CA ALA A 239 0.81 6.56 11.94
C ALA A 239 2.11 6.00 12.56
N MET A 240 2.37 4.71 12.33
CA MET A 240 3.50 3.97 12.91
C MET A 240 4.55 3.57 11.87
N THR A 241 4.80 4.39 10.85
CA THR A 241 5.76 4.06 9.78
C THR A 241 7.16 3.80 10.32
N GLY A 242 7.62 4.61 11.29
CA GLY A 242 8.92 4.50 11.94
C GLY A 242 9.05 3.33 12.95
N TRP A 243 7.95 2.75 13.43
CA TRP A 243 7.96 1.61 14.36
C TRP A 243 8.34 0.30 13.69
N ARG A 244 8.24 0.27 12.35
CA ARG A 244 8.57 -0.89 11.52
C ARG A 244 7.82 -2.14 11.94
N LEU A 245 6.50 -2.14 11.87
CA LEU A 245 5.69 -3.29 12.24
C LEU A 245 4.55 -3.54 11.24
N GLY A 246 4.41 -4.80 10.83
CA GLY A 246 3.36 -5.30 9.97
C GLY A 246 3.19 -6.80 10.15
N TYR A 247 2.24 -7.37 9.47
CA TYR A 247 1.94 -8.80 9.60
C TYR A 247 1.28 -9.37 8.34
N GLY A 248 1.34 -10.69 8.23
CA GLY A 248 0.52 -11.47 7.31
C GLY A 248 -0.37 -12.42 8.05
N ILE A 249 -1.60 -12.61 7.55
CA ILE A 249 -2.51 -13.69 7.93
C ILE A 249 -2.60 -14.61 6.73
N MET A 250 -2.33 -15.91 6.92
CA MET A 250 -2.21 -16.81 5.78
C MET A 250 -2.62 -18.25 6.13
N PRO A 251 -2.87 -19.10 5.12
CA PRO A 251 -3.10 -20.52 5.33
C PRO A 251 -1.97 -21.17 6.17
N SER A 252 -2.34 -22.05 7.10
CA SER A 252 -1.43 -22.67 8.06
C SER A 252 -0.25 -23.41 7.39
N GLU A 253 -0.46 -23.95 6.20
CA GLU A 253 0.58 -24.62 5.43
C GLU A 253 1.68 -23.68 4.95
N LEU A 254 1.38 -22.39 4.74
CA LEU A 254 2.34 -21.39 4.28
C LEU A 254 3.19 -20.81 5.44
N VAL A 255 2.63 -20.75 6.64
CA VAL A 255 3.26 -20.14 7.82
C VAL A 255 4.68 -20.66 8.10
N PRO A 256 4.98 -21.98 8.07
CA PRO A 256 6.32 -22.49 8.32
C PRO A 256 7.35 -22.00 7.29
N HIS A 257 6.94 -21.83 6.05
CA HIS A 257 7.80 -21.37 4.94
C HIS A 257 8.11 -19.89 5.07
N ILE A 258 7.10 -19.06 5.33
CA ILE A 258 7.27 -17.60 5.55
C ILE A 258 8.10 -17.36 6.83
N THR A 259 7.83 -18.09 7.92
CA THR A 259 8.63 -18.02 9.15
C THR A 259 10.10 -18.38 8.89
N ARG A 260 10.38 -19.39 8.06
CA ARG A 260 11.76 -19.76 7.70
C ARG A 260 12.47 -18.66 6.92
N LEU A 261 11.78 -17.98 6.01
CA LEU A 261 12.34 -16.82 5.31
C LEU A 261 12.61 -15.67 6.28
N ALA A 262 11.71 -15.42 7.24
CA ALA A 262 11.90 -14.41 8.27
C ALA A 262 13.11 -14.74 9.18
N VAL A 263 13.27 -16.00 9.63
CA VAL A 263 14.47 -16.42 10.41
C VAL A 263 15.75 -16.10 9.66
N ASN A 264 15.79 -16.39 8.35
CA ASN A 264 17.01 -16.25 7.54
C ASN A 264 17.28 -14.82 7.04
N SER A 265 16.40 -13.85 7.35
CA SER A 265 16.54 -12.47 6.89
C SER A 265 16.54 -11.44 8.02
N VAL A 266 15.51 -11.43 8.87
CA VAL A 266 15.28 -10.40 9.89
C VAL A 266 15.23 -10.94 11.32
N SER A 267 15.28 -12.25 11.52
CA SER A 267 15.12 -12.98 12.78
C SER A 267 13.72 -12.80 13.39
N CYS A 268 13.39 -11.62 13.91
CA CYS A 268 12.07 -11.26 14.46
C CYS A 268 11.86 -9.75 14.37
N ALA A 269 10.61 -9.31 14.53
CA ALA A 269 10.30 -7.91 14.74
C ALA A 269 10.66 -7.45 16.16
N ALA A 270 10.89 -6.15 16.36
CA ALA A 270 11.25 -5.59 17.68
C ALA A 270 10.13 -5.85 18.69
N SER A 271 10.50 -6.46 19.84
CA SER A 271 9.53 -6.90 20.85
C SER A 271 8.75 -5.74 21.45
N PHE A 272 9.41 -4.61 21.76
CA PHE A 272 8.73 -3.43 22.30
C PHE A 272 7.70 -2.81 21.30
N SER A 273 8.01 -2.84 20.00
CA SER A 273 7.06 -2.40 18.96
C SER A 273 5.84 -3.31 18.90
N GLN A 274 6.03 -4.61 19.12
CA GLN A 274 4.94 -5.58 19.13
C GLN A 274 3.99 -5.35 20.32
N ILE A 275 4.51 -5.05 21.51
CA ILE A 275 3.67 -4.69 22.67
C ILE A 275 2.92 -3.40 22.44
N ALA A 276 3.56 -2.39 21.85
CA ALA A 276 2.86 -1.15 21.45
C ALA A 276 1.73 -1.41 20.44
N ALA A 277 1.91 -2.36 19.53
CA ALA A 277 0.90 -2.75 18.57
C ALA A 277 -0.30 -3.48 19.18
N VAL A 278 -0.12 -4.20 20.28
CA VAL A 278 -1.25 -4.74 21.07
C VAL A 278 -2.11 -3.58 21.56
N ALA A 279 -1.49 -2.53 22.13
CA ALA A 279 -2.21 -1.34 22.58
C ALA A 279 -2.88 -0.59 21.40
N ALA A 280 -2.31 -0.61 20.21
CA ALA A 280 -2.94 -0.04 19.02
C ALA A 280 -4.23 -0.77 18.64
N LEU A 281 -4.25 -2.10 18.69
CA LEU A 281 -5.42 -2.91 18.31
C LEU A 281 -6.51 -2.94 19.38
N GLU A 282 -6.14 -2.91 20.65
CA GLU A 282 -7.06 -3.09 21.78
C GLU A 282 -7.42 -1.78 22.50
N GLY A 283 -6.67 -0.72 22.24
CA GLY A 283 -6.86 0.60 22.82
C GLY A 283 -7.93 1.44 22.12
N PRO A 284 -8.10 2.70 22.57
CA PRO A 284 -9.01 3.67 21.95
C PRO A 284 -8.68 3.88 20.46
N GLN A 285 -9.71 4.05 19.64
CA GLN A 285 -9.57 4.29 18.19
C GLN A 285 -9.88 5.76 17.81
N ASP A 286 -10.20 6.61 18.78
CA ASP A 286 -10.60 8.01 18.56
C ASP A 286 -9.58 8.80 17.73
N ASP A 287 -8.27 8.59 17.95
CA ASP A 287 -7.20 9.25 17.18
C ASP A 287 -7.17 8.77 15.70
N VAL A 288 -7.46 7.49 15.45
CA VAL A 288 -7.56 6.94 14.09
C VAL A 288 -8.78 7.55 13.39
N GLU A 289 -9.94 7.60 14.06
CA GLU A 289 -11.17 8.20 13.53
C GLU A 289 -10.99 9.69 13.22
N ALA A 290 -10.32 10.42 14.11
CA ALA A 290 -9.99 11.83 13.90
C ALA A 290 -9.04 12.02 12.68
N MET A 291 -8.02 11.20 12.53
CA MET A 291 -7.11 11.20 11.39
C MET A 291 -7.86 10.92 10.07
N VAL A 292 -8.73 9.92 10.04
CA VAL A 292 -9.52 9.57 8.85
C VAL A 292 -10.48 10.69 8.48
N THR A 293 -11.11 11.34 9.50
CA THR A 293 -11.98 12.50 9.30
C THR A 293 -11.20 13.66 8.64
N GLU A 294 -10.00 13.96 9.10
CA GLU A 294 -9.16 14.98 8.50
C GLU A 294 -8.73 14.61 7.08
N PHE A 295 -8.37 13.34 6.84
CA PHE A 295 -8.07 12.88 5.48
C PHE A 295 -9.28 13.00 4.54
N ALA A 296 -10.50 12.80 5.01
CA ALA A 296 -11.71 13.00 4.21
C ALA A 296 -11.86 14.47 3.76
N ILE A 297 -11.55 15.43 4.64
CA ILE A 297 -11.54 16.87 4.29
C ILE A 297 -10.47 17.15 3.25
N ARG A 298 -9.25 16.66 3.45
CA ARG A 298 -8.12 16.85 2.52
C ARG A 298 -8.37 16.17 1.17
N ARG A 299 -9.04 15.02 1.16
CA ARG A 299 -9.48 14.32 -0.07
C ARG A 299 -10.37 15.22 -0.93
N THR A 300 -11.39 15.81 -0.33
CA THR A 300 -12.29 16.73 -1.03
C THR A 300 -11.52 17.95 -1.55
N LEU A 301 -10.70 18.57 -0.70
CA LEU A 301 -9.90 19.73 -1.06
C LEU A 301 -8.99 19.46 -2.27
N ILE A 302 -8.22 18.37 -2.24
CA ILE A 302 -7.28 18.07 -3.33
C ILE A 302 -8.02 17.65 -4.61
N SER A 303 -9.08 16.85 -4.50
CA SER A 303 -9.81 16.34 -5.65
C SER A 303 -10.57 17.46 -6.40
N GLU A 304 -11.26 18.32 -5.66
CA GLU A 304 -11.94 19.48 -6.24
C GLU A 304 -10.94 20.49 -6.79
N GLY A 305 -9.85 20.75 -6.07
CA GLY A 305 -8.80 21.63 -6.49
C GLY A 305 -8.16 21.18 -7.80
N LEU A 306 -7.76 19.90 -7.91
CA LEU A 306 -7.18 19.36 -9.14
C LEU A 306 -8.17 19.39 -10.32
N ARG A 307 -9.46 19.06 -10.10
CA ARG A 307 -10.50 19.15 -11.14
C ARG A 307 -10.76 20.57 -11.62
N SER A 308 -10.45 21.59 -10.82
CA SER A 308 -10.58 23.01 -11.24
C SER A 308 -9.47 23.46 -12.19
N ILE A 309 -8.35 22.72 -12.28
CA ILE A 309 -7.24 23.02 -13.18
C ILE A 309 -7.60 22.55 -14.60
N PRO A 310 -7.45 23.40 -15.62
CA PRO A 310 -7.78 23.03 -16.99
C PRO A 310 -7.04 21.78 -17.47
N ASN A 311 -7.75 20.89 -18.17
CA ASN A 311 -7.22 19.65 -18.74
C ASN A 311 -6.69 18.61 -17.73
N ILE A 312 -6.95 18.79 -16.46
CA ILE A 312 -6.72 17.76 -15.42
C ILE A 312 -8.05 17.12 -15.05
N ASN A 313 -8.11 15.79 -15.09
CA ASN A 313 -9.22 15.02 -14.54
C ASN A 313 -8.72 14.24 -13.31
N CYS A 314 -9.51 14.21 -12.24
CA CYS A 314 -9.15 13.54 -11.00
C CYS A 314 -10.38 12.80 -10.45
N PRO A 315 -10.49 11.49 -10.65
CA PRO A 315 -11.46 10.68 -9.92
C PRO A 315 -11.28 10.86 -8.42
N GLU A 316 -12.37 10.90 -7.68
CA GLU A 316 -12.31 11.08 -6.24
C GLU A 316 -11.91 9.78 -5.55
N PRO A 317 -10.83 9.76 -4.73
CA PRO A 317 -10.40 8.54 -4.06
C PRO A 317 -11.44 7.99 -3.08
N GLU A 318 -11.61 6.70 -3.02
CA GLU A 318 -12.51 6.01 -2.11
C GLU A 318 -11.83 5.61 -0.79
N GLY A 319 -10.49 5.56 -0.81
CA GLY A 319 -9.67 5.24 0.36
C GLY A 319 -8.21 5.66 0.18
N ALA A 320 -7.35 5.25 1.11
CA ALA A 320 -5.96 5.68 1.25
C ALA A 320 -5.82 7.21 1.39
N PHE A 321 -4.71 7.79 0.98
CA PHE A 321 -4.50 9.25 1.00
C PHE A 321 -3.73 9.72 -0.25
N TYR A 322 -4.14 9.18 -1.42
CA TYR A 322 -3.54 9.51 -2.71
C TYR A 322 -4.59 9.99 -3.70
N ALA A 323 -4.25 11.00 -4.48
CA ALA A 323 -4.94 11.40 -5.70
C ALA A 323 -4.09 11.01 -6.91
N PHE A 324 -4.75 10.50 -7.96
CA PHE A 324 -4.08 10.03 -9.18
C PHE A 324 -4.71 10.66 -10.42
N PRO A 325 -4.52 12.00 -10.60
CA PRO A 325 -5.12 12.74 -11.72
C PRO A 325 -4.47 12.41 -13.06
N SER A 326 -5.28 12.47 -14.11
CA SER A 326 -4.88 12.43 -15.50
C SER A 326 -4.31 13.77 -15.95
N ILE A 327 -3.15 13.70 -16.61
CA ILE A 327 -2.47 14.84 -17.25
C ILE A 327 -2.36 14.66 -18.78
N LYS A 328 -3.04 13.66 -19.35
CA LYS A 328 -2.96 13.27 -20.77
C LYS A 328 -3.21 14.43 -21.75
N ASN A 329 -4.05 15.38 -21.35
CA ASN A 329 -4.42 16.51 -22.18
C ASN A 329 -3.47 17.74 -22.07
N LEU A 330 -2.36 17.60 -21.33
CA LEU A 330 -1.38 18.68 -21.14
C LEU A 330 -0.21 18.63 -22.13
N GLY A 331 -0.08 17.53 -22.89
CA GLY A 331 1.01 17.37 -23.86
C GLY A 331 2.38 17.08 -23.25
N LEU A 332 2.43 16.69 -21.98
CA LEU A 332 3.63 16.29 -21.26
C LEU A 332 3.56 14.80 -20.90
N THR A 333 4.70 14.15 -20.86
CA THR A 333 4.84 12.83 -20.22
C THR A 333 4.74 12.96 -18.70
N SER A 334 4.42 11.85 -18.01
CA SER A 334 4.36 11.83 -16.54
C SER A 334 5.67 12.29 -15.90
N SER A 335 6.81 11.87 -16.44
CA SER A 335 8.15 12.24 -15.94
C SER A 335 8.50 13.71 -16.21
N GLU A 336 8.10 14.27 -17.36
CA GLU A 336 8.28 15.68 -17.64
C GLU A 336 7.44 16.55 -16.71
N PHE A 337 6.20 16.14 -16.44
CA PHE A 337 5.33 16.85 -15.50
C PHE A 337 5.91 16.80 -14.07
N GLU A 338 6.41 15.65 -13.60
CA GLU A 338 7.07 15.50 -12.30
C GLU A 338 8.27 16.46 -12.16
N ASP A 339 9.19 16.45 -13.12
CA ASP A 339 10.40 17.30 -13.05
C ASP A 339 10.05 18.79 -13.11
N ARG A 340 9.15 19.16 -14.02
CA ARG A 340 8.74 20.57 -14.19
C ARG A 340 7.89 21.08 -13.04
N SER A 341 6.96 20.30 -12.49
CA SER A 341 6.17 20.70 -11.31
C SER A 341 7.09 20.97 -10.12
N LEU A 342 8.13 20.16 -9.93
CA LEU A 342 9.11 20.36 -8.87
C LEU A 342 9.92 21.64 -9.07
N ARG A 343 10.44 21.87 -10.29
CA ARG A 343 11.36 23.00 -10.57
C ARG A 343 10.68 24.34 -10.79
N GLU A 344 9.52 24.31 -11.47
CA GLU A 344 8.83 25.54 -11.91
C GLU A 344 7.70 25.94 -10.94
N ALA A 345 6.99 24.94 -10.36
CA ALA A 345 5.92 25.20 -9.40
C ALA A 345 6.33 25.00 -7.94
N GLY A 346 7.45 24.34 -7.66
CA GLY A 346 7.85 24.01 -6.30
C GLY A 346 6.91 23.00 -5.63
N VAL A 347 6.38 22.05 -6.41
CA VAL A 347 5.51 20.98 -5.92
C VAL A 347 6.14 19.63 -6.27
N ALA A 348 6.51 18.87 -5.26
CA ALA A 348 7.00 17.50 -5.40
C ALA A 348 5.82 16.53 -5.46
N LEU A 349 5.76 15.71 -6.50
CA LEU A 349 4.77 14.66 -6.73
C LEU A 349 5.45 13.50 -7.47
N LEU A 350 4.74 12.42 -7.77
CA LEU A 350 5.33 11.29 -8.49
C LEU A 350 4.73 11.11 -9.88
N ALA A 351 5.59 10.83 -10.84
CA ALA A 351 5.20 10.41 -12.18
C ALA A 351 4.40 9.11 -12.13
N GLY A 352 3.30 9.03 -12.86
CA GLY A 352 2.43 7.86 -12.84
C GLY A 352 3.08 6.60 -13.41
N ASN A 353 4.01 6.73 -14.38
CA ASN A 353 4.77 5.61 -14.93
C ASN A 353 5.70 4.93 -13.90
N ALA A 354 5.96 5.56 -12.74
CA ALA A 354 6.61 4.91 -11.61
C ALA A 354 5.75 3.79 -10.99
N PHE A 355 4.45 3.76 -11.28
CA PHE A 355 3.47 2.79 -10.78
C PHE A 355 3.11 1.72 -11.82
N GLY A 356 3.85 1.65 -12.92
CA GLY A 356 3.65 0.69 -13.99
C GLY A 356 3.35 1.35 -15.34
N GLU A 357 3.30 0.54 -16.39
CA GLU A 357 3.16 1.03 -17.76
C GLU A 357 1.84 1.77 -18.03
N PHE A 358 0.75 1.35 -17.38
CA PHE A 358 -0.57 1.99 -17.51
C PHE A 358 -0.72 3.27 -16.66
N GLY A 359 0.32 3.62 -15.90
CA GLY A 359 0.39 4.88 -15.17
C GLY A 359 0.92 6.06 -16.01
N GLU A 360 1.37 5.84 -17.25
CA GLU A 360 1.79 6.94 -18.12
C GLU A 360 0.60 7.86 -18.49
N GLY A 361 0.83 9.17 -18.41
CA GLY A 361 -0.22 10.19 -18.57
C GLY A 361 -0.95 10.53 -17.25
N TYR A 362 -0.44 10.05 -16.13
CA TYR A 362 -0.95 10.33 -14.78
C TYR A 362 0.17 10.78 -13.85
N VAL A 363 -0.22 11.32 -12.68
CA VAL A 363 0.71 11.63 -11.58
C VAL A 363 0.06 11.28 -10.25
N ARG A 364 0.87 10.92 -9.23
CA ARG A 364 0.38 10.67 -7.87
C ARG A 364 0.71 11.82 -6.95
N LEU A 365 -0.29 12.30 -6.23
CA LEU A 365 -0.15 13.25 -5.14
C LEU A 365 -0.63 12.60 -3.83
N SER A 366 0.20 12.62 -2.79
CA SER A 366 -0.21 12.28 -1.43
C SER A 366 -0.83 13.50 -0.77
N TYR A 367 -2.05 13.37 -0.22
CA TYR A 367 -2.65 14.45 0.59
C TYR A 367 -2.43 14.27 2.11
N ALA A 368 -1.43 13.46 2.48
CA ALA A 368 -0.90 13.42 3.83
C ALA A 368 -0.02 14.66 4.08
N ASN A 369 -0.66 15.84 4.07
CA ASN A 369 -0.05 17.15 4.31
C ASN A 369 -1.14 18.11 4.82
N SER A 370 -0.77 19.26 5.37
CA SER A 370 -1.73 20.23 5.88
C SER A 370 -2.68 20.75 4.78
N GLN A 371 -3.91 21.11 5.15
CA GLN A 371 -4.87 21.72 4.21
C GLN A 371 -4.28 22.98 3.55
N GLU A 372 -3.51 23.79 4.30
CA GLU A 372 -2.84 24.99 3.78
C GLU A 372 -1.82 24.64 2.67
N ASN A 373 -0.99 23.61 2.88
CA ASN A 373 -0.02 23.18 1.88
C ASN A 373 -0.69 22.58 0.66
N ILE A 374 -1.77 21.80 0.84
CA ILE A 374 -2.57 21.26 -0.26
C ILE A 374 -3.15 22.40 -1.10
N GLN A 375 -3.76 23.42 -0.46
CA GLN A 375 -4.29 24.58 -1.15
C GLN A 375 -3.20 25.33 -1.95
N LYS A 376 -2.06 25.59 -1.34
CA LYS A 376 -0.92 26.22 -2.00
C LYS A 376 -0.40 25.39 -3.20
N ALA A 377 -0.34 24.06 -3.05
CA ALA A 377 0.07 23.18 -4.14
C ALA A 377 -0.88 23.27 -5.32
N ILE A 378 -2.20 23.28 -5.08
CA ILE A 378 -3.22 23.44 -6.13
C ILE A 378 -3.05 24.77 -6.85
N GLU A 379 -2.88 25.89 -6.14
CA GLU A 379 -2.67 27.21 -6.71
C GLU A 379 -1.40 27.29 -7.58
N ARG A 380 -0.32 26.65 -7.12
CA ARG A 380 0.95 26.57 -7.87
C ARG A 380 0.82 25.71 -9.13
N LEU A 381 0.16 24.56 -9.02
CA LEU A 381 -0.11 23.68 -10.17
C LEU A 381 -1.05 24.32 -11.18
N ASP A 382 -2.09 25.04 -10.75
CA ASP A 382 -2.99 25.78 -11.67
C ASP A 382 -2.22 26.84 -12.46
N LYS A 383 -1.39 27.64 -11.76
CA LYS A 383 -0.53 28.63 -12.43
C LYS A 383 0.47 27.99 -13.39
N PHE A 384 1.08 26.89 -13.01
CA PHE A 384 2.02 26.14 -13.84
C PHE A 384 1.32 25.61 -15.10
N VAL A 385 0.20 24.91 -14.95
CA VAL A 385 -0.55 24.35 -16.08
C VAL A 385 -1.03 25.42 -17.05
N ARG A 386 -1.49 26.57 -16.55
CA ARG A 386 -1.89 27.70 -17.42
C ARG A 386 -0.72 28.36 -18.17
N SER A 387 0.51 28.10 -17.76
CA SER A 387 1.72 28.62 -18.43
C SER A 387 2.29 27.64 -19.47
N LEU A 388 1.78 26.42 -19.56
CA LEU A 388 2.16 25.43 -20.57
C LEU A 388 1.69 25.83 -21.97
#